data_a47ff6979b942da2874989057440fd3d
#
_entry.id   a47ff6979b942da2874989057440fd3d
#
_cell.length_a   1.000
_cell.length_b   1.000
_cell.length_c   1.000
_cell.angle_alpha   90.00
_cell.angle_beta   90.00
_cell.angle_gamma   90.00
#
_symmetry.space_group_name_H-M   'P 1'
#
loop_
_entity.id
_entity.type
_entity.pdbx_description
1 polymer ?
#
loop_
_entity_poly.entity_id
_entity_poly.type
_entity_poly.pdbx_seq_one_letter_code
_entity_poly.pdbx_strand_id
1 'polypeptide(L)'
;MRPELFRIAELGVPSYFALLLAGFMFATTIGVIWARRVGEDPDVIVDLGLSTLLMGVVGGRILHVIADGYFWDYVHLCTDPTLVDFHLSEVECLKESNGAWDAARGVCHGVARDCFAWAKFWAGGLAYYGGFLGALASSWYLLKADRF
;
A
#
# COMPACT_ATOMS: atom_id res chain seq x y z
N MET A 1 18.09 -8.49 -5.69
CA MET A 1 17.16 -8.39 -4.55
C MET A 1 15.94 -9.23 -4.85
N ARG A 2 15.45 -10.02 -3.89
CA ARG A 2 14.20 -10.77 -4.06
C ARG A 2 13.04 -9.81 -3.83
N PRO A 3 12.19 -9.53 -4.81
CA PRO A 3 11.07 -8.60 -4.65
C PRO A 3 9.95 -9.16 -3.77
N GLU A 4 9.92 -10.48 -3.59
CA GLU A 4 8.97 -11.18 -2.72
C GLU A 4 9.75 -12.04 -1.71
N LEU A 5 9.37 -11.97 -0.43
CA LEU A 5 9.97 -12.80 0.63
C LEU A 5 9.40 -14.21 0.63
N PHE A 6 8.09 -14.33 0.50
CA PHE A 6 7.39 -15.61 0.45
C PHE A 6 6.03 -15.42 -0.24
N ARG A 7 5.49 -16.52 -0.72
CA ARG A 7 4.18 -16.56 -1.36
C ARG A 7 3.28 -17.51 -0.55
N ILE A 8 2.15 -17.00 -0.09
CA ILE A 8 1.12 -17.80 0.58
C ILE A 8 -0.04 -17.93 -0.41
N ALA A 9 -0.24 -19.14 -0.97
CA ALA A 9 -1.19 -19.40 -2.03
C ALA A 9 -0.93 -18.47 -3.25
N GLU A 10 -1.90 -17.67 -3.66
CA GLU A 10 -1.79 -16.71 -4.77
C GLU A 10 -1.23 -15.34 -4.32
N LEU A 11 -1.03 -15.14 -3.01
CA LEU A 11 -0.62 -13.86 -2.46
C LEU A 11 0.90 -13.79 -2.31
N GLY A 12 1.56 -13.00 -3.17
CA GLY A 12 2.96 -12.63 -2.99
C GLY A 12 3.09 -11.51 -1.96
N VAL A 13 3.92 -11.71 -0.93
CA VAL A 13 4.21 -10.67 0.06
C VAL A 13 5.46 -9.91 -0.38
N PRO A 14 5.34 -8.63 -0.80
CA PRO A 14 6.49 -7.82 -1.17
C PRO A 14 7.46 -7.67 0.01
N SER A 15 8.75 -7.79 -0.22
CA SER A 15 9.77 -7.62 0.81
C SER A 15 9.72 -6.24 1.45
N TYR A 16 9.42 -5.22 0.66
CA TYR A 16 9.22 -3.85 1.11
C TYR A 16 8.12 -3.74 2.18
N PHE A 17 6.96 -4.32 1.92
CA PHE A 17 5.83 -4.28 2.85
C PHE A 17 6.12 -5.04 4.14
N ALA A 18 6.75 -6.20 4.05
CA ALA A 18 7.14 -6.99 5.21
C ALA A 18 8.15 -6.26 6.10
N LEU A 19 9.15 -5.58 5.51
CA LEU A 19 10.13 -4.79 6.23
C LEU A 19 9.50 -3.54 6.87
N LEU A 20 8.58 -2.88 6.17
CA LEU A 20 7.85 -1.75 6.71
C LEU A 20 7.04 -2.16 7.94
N LEU A 21 6.31 -3.27 7.86
CA LEU A 21 5.51 -3.78 8.96
C LEU A 21 6.40 -4.22 10.14
N ALA A 22 7.49 -4.91 9.88
CA ALA A 22 8.46 -5.30 10.91
C ALA A 22 9.06 -4.09 11.61
N GLY A 23 9.47 -3.07 10.87
CA GLY A 23 9.97 -1.80 11.42
C GLY A 23 8.93 -1.08 12.28
N PHE A 24 7.68 -1.06 11.83
CA PHE A 24 6.57 -0.50 12.60
C PHE A 24 6.34 -1.26 13.92
N MET A 25 6.28 -2.58 13.87
CA MET A 25 6.11 -3.41 15.07
C MET A 25 7.25 -3.20 16.06
N PHE A 26 8.47 -3.13 15.57
CA PHE A 26 9.65 -2.87 16.39
C PHE A 26 9.59 -1.50 17.06
N ALA A 27 9.29 -0.45 16.31
CA ALA A 27 9.17 0.93 16.84
C ALA A 27 8.05 1.04 17.88
N THR A 28 6.89 0.45 17.62
CA THR A 28 5.76 0.44 18.57
C THR A 28 6.12 -0.31 19.85
N THR A 29 6.80 -1.45 19.74
CA THR A 29 7.25 -2.22 20.92
C THR A 29 8.20 -1.42 21.78
N ILE A 30 9.18 -0.74 21.18
CA ILE A 30 10.10 0.15 21.93
C ILE A 30 9.32 1.27 22.61
N GLY A 31 8.38 1.90 21.90
CA GLY A 31 7.52 2.95 22.43
C GLY A 31 6.72 2.48 23.65
N VAL A 32 6.12 1.31 23.59
CA VAL A 32 5.37 0.70 24.70
C VAL A 32 6.27 0.43 25.92
N ILE A 33 7.46 -0.14 25.69
CA ILE A 33 8.43 -0.40 26.76
C ILE A 33 8.86 0.91 27.41
N TRP A 34 9.11 1.93 26.61
CA TRP A 34 9.50 3.25 27.13
C TRP A 34 8.38 3.88 27.93
N ALA A 35 7.14 3.90 27.44
CA ALA A 35 5.98 4.45 28.14
C ALA A 35 5.81 3.80 29.53
N ARG A 36 5.92 2.48 29.61
CA ARG A 36 5.88 1.77 30.90
C ARG A 36 7.00 2.18 31.87
N ARG A 37 8.20 2.43 31.34
CA ARG A 37 9.35 2.85 32.18
C ARG A 37 9.19 4.25 32.79
N VAL A 38 8.56 5.15 32.04
CA VAL A 38 8.34 6.53 32.50
C VAL A 38 7.02 6.72 33.25
N GLY A 39 6.23 5.64 33.39
CA GLY A 39 4.95 5.66 34.12
C GLY A 39 3.78 6.22 33.33
N GLU A 40 3.92 6.28 31.98
CA GLU A 40 2.84 6.68 31.07
C GLU A 40 2.04 5.47 30.59
N ASP A 41 0.82 5.73 30.12
CA ASP A 41 -0.07 4.69 29.62
C ASP A 41 0.42 4.13 28.29
N PRO A 42 0.79 2.83 28.21
CA PRO A 42 1.26 2.23 26.99
C PRO A 42 0.19 2.11 25.90
N ASP A 43 -1.10 2.12 26.26
CA ASP A 43 -2.21 2.00 25.30
C ASP A 43 -2.27 3.21 24.37
N VAL A 44 -1.86 4.37 24.84
CA VAL A 44 -1.71 5.59 24.02
C VAL A 44 -0.73 5.37 22.87
N ILE A 45 0.39 4.69 23.11
CA ILE A 45 1.40 4.40 22.09
C ILE A 45 0.84 3.40 21.06
N VAL A 46 0.09 2.40 21.51
CA VAL A 46 -0.53 1.43 20.61
C VAL A 46 -1.58 2.10 19.72
N ASP A 47 -2.45 2.91 20.31
CA ASP A 47 -3.50 3.63 19.56
C ASP A 47 -2.90 4.60 18.54
N LEU A 48 -1.89 5.35 18.95
CA LEU A 48 -1.16 6.25 18.06
C LEU A 48 -0.49 5.46 16.91
N GLY A 49 0.18 4.36 17.25
CA GLY A 49 0.84 3.51 16.29
C GLY A 49 -0.15 2.94 15.26
N LEU A 50 -1.23 2.34 15.70
CA LEU A 50 -2.25 1.77 14.82
C LEU A 50 -2.90 2.84 13.93
N SER A 51 -3.24 3.99 14.49
CA SER A 51 -3.83 5.09 13.75
C SER A 51 -2.87 5.65 12.69
N THR A 52 -1.61 5.86 13.04
CA THR A 52 -0.60 6.35 12.09
C THR A 52 -0.29 5.33 11.00
N LEU A 53 -0.26 4.04 11.31
CA LEU A 53 -0.09 2.97 10.32
C LEU A 53 -1.24 2.97 9.33
N LEU A 54 -2.48 2.95 9.83
CA LEU A 54 -3.67 2.90 8.99
C LEU A 54 -3.76 4.14 8.09
N MET A 55 -3.65 5.32 8.67
CA MET A 55 -3.73 6.57 7.92
C MET A 55 -2.52 6.81 7.03
N GLY A 56 -1.36 6.28 7.40
CA GLY A 56 -0.17 6.28 6.57
C GLY A 56 -0.34 5.42 5.31
N VAL A 57 -0.89 4.22 5.45
CA VAL A 57 -1.18 3.34 4.30
C VAL A 57 -2.25 3.96 3.39
N VAL A 58 -3.34 4.45 3.98
CA VAL A 58 -4.42 5.12 3.23
C VAL A 58 -3.90 6.36 2.50
N GLY A 59 -3.17 7.24 3.19
CA GLY A 59 -2.59 8.44 2.60
C GLY A 59 -1.57 8.15 1.50
N GLY A 60 -0.70 7.17 1.72
CA GLY A 60 0.26 6.71 0.72
C GLY A 60 -0.42 6.16 -0.52
N ARG A 61 -1.50 5.42 -0.35
CA ARG A 61 -2.27 4.88 -1.47
C ARG A 61 -3.03 5.95 -2.23
N ILE A 62 -3.70 6.86 -1.54
CA ILE A 62 -4.43 7.98 -2.17
C ILE A 62 -3.48 8.82 -2.99
N LEU A 63 -2.33 9.21 -2.43
CA LEU A 63 -1.37 10.04 -3.16
C LEU A 63 -0.78 9.29 -4.36
N HIS A 64 -0.50 8.00 -4.24
CA HIS A 64 -0.04 7.18 -5.36
C HIS A 64 -1.07 7.19 -6.51
N VAL A 65 -2.34 6.95 -6.20
CA VAL A 65 -3.40 6.93 -7.23
C VAL A 65 -3.55 8.28 -7.92
N ILE A 66 -3.46 9.39 -7.18
CA ILE A 66 -3.73 10.73 -7.72
C ILE A 66 -2.49 11.35 -8.36
N ALA A 67 -1.33 11.29 -7.70
CA ALA A 67 -0.16 12.08 -8.05
C ALA A 67 0.84 11.37 -8.95
N ASP A 68 0.90 10.03 -8.92
CA ASP A 68 1.88 9.27 -9.71
C ASP A 68 1.45 9.01 -11.16
N GLY A 69 0.34 9.62 -11.61
CA GLY A 69 -0.13 9.53 -12.99
C GLY A 69 -0.94 8.28 -13.33
N TYR A 70 -1.28 7.46 -12.35
CA TYR A 70 -2.06 6.22 -12.55
C TYR A 70 -3.57 6.37 -12.34
N PHE A 71 -4.06 7.57 -12.07
CA PHE A 71 -5.48 7.80 -11.79
C PHE A 71 -6.38 7.30 -12.91
N TRP A 72 -6.07 7.65 -14.16
CA TRP A 72 -6.84 7.23 -15.31
C TRP A 72 -6.75 5.73 -15.59
N ASP A 73 -5.61 5.12 -15.29
CA ASP A 73 -5.45 3.66 -15.41
C ASP A 73 -6.40 2.94 -14.45
N TYR A 74 -6.54 3.41 -13.21
CA TYR A 74 -7.49 2.84 -12.26
C TYR A 74 -8.94 3.06 -12.66
N VAL A 75 -9.27 4.21 -13.23
CA VAL A 75 -10.61 4.49 -13.79
C VAL A 75 -10.91 3.55 -14.95
N HIS A 76 -9.97 3.36 -15.87
CA HIS A 76 -10.12 2.45 -17.01
C HIS A 76 -10.20 0.98 -16.60
N LEU A 77 -9.50 0.56 -15.56
CA LEU A 77 -9.63 -0.81 -15.01
C LEU A 77 -11.06 -1.13 -14.57
N CYS A 78 -11.81 -0.12 -14.11
CA CYS A 78 -13.21 -0.29 -13.74
C CYS A 78 -14.15 -0.22 -14.96
N THR A 79 -13.88 0.68 -15.91
CA THR A 79 -14.76 0.96 -17.05
C THR A 79 -14.40 0.14 -18.29
N ASP A 80 -13.17 0.22 -18.75
CA ASP A 80 -12.67 -0.51 -19.93
C ASP A 80 -11.20 -0.92 -19.72
N PRO A 81 -10.94 -2.14 -19.21
CA PRO A 81 -9.58 -2.61 -18.94
C PRO A 81 -8.68 -2.70 -20.18
N THR A 82 -9.27 -2.73 -21.39
CA THR A 82 -8.50 -2.79 -22.64
C THR A 82 -7.70 -1.53 -22.93
N LEU A 83 -8.05 -0.40 -22.27
CA LEU A 83 -7.36 0.88 -22.38
C LEU A 83 -6.12 0.98 -21.48
N VAL A 84 -5.89 0.01 -20.60
CA VAL A 84 -4.76 0.01 -19.69
C VAL A 84 -3.62 -0.81 -20.27
N ASP A 85 -2.44 -0.18 -20.39
CA ASP A 85 -1.21 -0.80 -20.85
C ASP A 85 -0.38 -1.27 -19.65
N PHE A 86 -0.22 -2.58 -19.49
CA PHE A 86 0.63 -3.17 -18.46
C PHE A 86 2.00 -3.53 -19.04
N HIS A 87 3.06 -3.10 -18.38
CA HIS A 87 4.44 -3.45 -18.75
C HIS A 87 4.82 -4.79 -18.11
N LEU A 88 4.21 -5.87 -18.60
CA LEU A 88 4.47 -7.24 -18.19
C LEU A 88 5.17 -8.01 -19.30
N SER A 89 5.83 -9.12 -18.98
CA SER A 89 6.31 -10.07 -19.99
C SER A 89 5.13 -10.81 -20.63
N GLU A 90 5.35 -11.34 -21.85
CA GLU A 90 4.33 -12.12 -22.55
C GLU A 90 3.82 -13.30 -21.71
N VAL A 91 4.72 -13.98 -21.00
CA VAL A 91 4.37 -15.13 -20.14
C VAL A 91 3.51 -14.72 -18.96
N GLU A 92 3.85 -13.62 -18.30
CA GLU A 92 3.07 -13.08 -17.19
C GLU A 92 1.70 -12.57 -17.64
N CYS A 93 1.65 -11.93 -18.82
CA CYS A 93 0.40 -11.46 -19.41
C CYS A 93 -0.57 -12.60 -19.70
N LEU A 94 -0.12 -13.66 -20.37
CA LEU A 94 -0.98 -14.74 -20.84
C LEU A 94 -1.31 -15.76 -19.73
N LYS A 95 -0.38 -16.05 -18.83
CA LYS A 95 -0.54 -17.10 -17.81
C LYS A 95 -1.03 -16.59 -16.47
N GLU A 96 -0.51 -15.48 -15.99
CA GLU A 96 -0.82 -14.98 -14.65
C GLU A 96 -1.97 -13.98 -14.64
N SER A 97 -2.05 -13.12 -15.65
CA SER A 97 -3.04 -12.04 -15.69
C SER A 97 -4.24 -12.34 -16.58
N ASN A 98 -4.24 -13.44 -17.34
CA ASN A 98 -5.25 -13.73 -18.36
C ASN A 98 -5.50 -12.54 -19.31
N GLY A 99 -4.45 -11.77 -19.59
CA GLY A 99 -4.51 -10.58 -20.42
C GLY A 99 -4.38 -10.88 -21.90
N ALA A 100 -4.57 -9.86 -22.72
CA ALA A 100 -4.30 -9.88 -24.15
C ALA A 100 -2.91 -9.27 -24.41
N TRP A 101 -2.03 -10.05 -25.08
CA TRP A 101 -0.70 -9.60 -25.43
C TRP A 101 -0.69 -8.85 -26.77
N ASP A 102 -0.20 -7.60 -26.74
CA ASP A 102 0.06 -6.82 -27.95
C ASP A 102 1.55 -6.89 -28.31
N ALA A 103 1.87 -7.78 -29.27
CA ALA A 103 3.24 -8.00 -29.71
C ALA A 103 3.86 -6.79 -30.43
N ALA A 104 3.04 -5.96 -31.06
CA ALA A 104 3.52 -4.77 -31.79
C ALA A 104 4.02 -3.67 -30.86
N ARG A 105 3.39 -3.51 -29.70
CA ARG A 105 3.72 -2.52 -28.68
C ARG A 105 4.51 -3.08 -27.50
N GLY A 106 4.56 -4.41 -27.35
CA GLY A 106 5.21 -5.06 -26.22
C GLY A 106 4.52 -4.81 -24.89
N VAL A 107 3.21 -4.66 -24.88
CA VAL A 107 2.39 -4.39 -23.70
C VAL A 107 1.28 -5.42 -23.52
N CYS A 108 0.84 -5.57 -22.27
CA CYS A 108 -0.29 -6.41 -21.91
C CYS A 108 -1.53 -5.57 -21.68
N HIS A 109 -2.67 -5.98 -22.24
CA HIS A 109 -3.96 -5.36 -21.96
C HIS A 109 -4.74 -6.22 -20.96
N GLY A 110 -5.25 -5.60 -19.90
CA GLY A 110 -6.08 -6.28 -18.90
C GLY A 110 -7.44 -6.69 -19.50
N VAL A 111 -7.89 -7.91 -19.19
CA VAL A 111 -9.18 -8.44 -19.66
C VAL A 111 -10.23 -8.40 -18.57
N ALA A 112 -9.83 -8.53 -17.28
CA ALA A 112 -10.75 -8.52 -16.15
C ALA A 112 -10.94 -7.09 -15.60
N ARG A 113 -12.20 -6.71 -15.39
CA ARG A 113 -12.53 -5.47 -14.69
C ARG A 113 -12.16 -5.59 -13.21
N ASP A 114 -11.52 -4.56 -12.66
CA ASP A 114 -11.19 -4.48 -11.26
C ASP A 114 -11.44 -3.05 -10.75
N CYS A 115 -12.63 -2.81 -10.20
CA CYS A 115 -13.02 -1.51 -9.64
C CYS A 115 -12.33 -1.20 -8.31
N PHE A 116 -11.76 -2.19 -7.65
CA PHE A 116 -11.09 -2.03 -6.35
C PHE A 116 -9.57 -2.04 -6.44
N ALA A 117 -8.99 -2.04 -7.64
CA ALA A 117 -7.54 -2.03 -7.82
C ALA A 117 -6.87 -0.86 -7.11
N TRP A 118 -7.50 0.31 -7.09
CA TRP A 118 -7.00 1.50 -6.38
C TRP A 118 -6.85 1.30 -4.87
N ALA A 119 -7.64 0.43 -4.26
CA ALA A 119 -7.61 0.15 -2.83
C ALA A 119 -6.66 -1.00 -2.43
N LYS A 120 -6.10 -1.73 -3.40
CA LYS A 120 -5.20 -2.87 -3.15
C LYS A 120 -3.80 -2.40 -2.78
N PHE A 121 -3.58 -2.04 -1.52
CA PHE A 121 -2.28 -1.58 -1.03
C PHE A 121 -1.21 -2.68 -1.04
N TRP A 122 -1.61 -3.95 -0.92
CA TRP A 122 -0.70 -5.11 -0.94
C TRP A 122 -0.13 -5.43 -2.33
N ALA A 123 -0.74 -4.92 -3.39
CA ALA A 123 -0.23 -5.07 -4.76
C ALA A 123 0.94 -4.13 -5.10
N GLY A 124 1.35 -3.29 -4.16
CA GLY A 124 2.41 -2.30 -4.34
C GLY A 124 1.87 -0.91 -4.70
N GLY A 125 2.76 0.06 -4.85
CA GLY A 125 2.40 1.43 -5.18
C GLY A 125 1.90 2.23 -3.98
N LEU A 126 2.80 2.55 -3.07
CA LEU A 126 2.58 3.47 -1.95
C LEU A 126 3.51 4.66 -2.10
N ALA A 127 2.94 5.86 -2.16
CA ALA A 127 3.75 7.08 -2.18
C ALA A 127 4.22 7.44 -0.77
N TYR A 128 5.53 7.59 -0.60
CA TYR A 128 6.14 7.91 0.69
C TYR A 128 5.58 9.19 1.31
N TYR A 129 5.48 10.26 0.54
CA TYR A 129 4.95 11.53 1.02
C TYR A 129 3.49 11.46 1.46
N GLY A 130 2.69 10.67 0.78
CA GLY A 130 1.29 10.42 1.17
C GLY A 130 1.20 9.69 2.51
N GLY A 131 2.06 8.70 2.72
CA GLY A 131 2.18 8.00 3.99
C GLY A 131 2.59 8.92 5.13
N PHE A 132 3.59 9.75 4.91
CA PHE A 132 4.06 10.74 5.86
C PHE A 132 2.97 11.77 6.23
N LEU A 133 2.31 12.34 5.24
CA LEU A 133 1.22 13.30 5.46
C LEU A 133 0.02 12.66 6.18
N GLY A 134 -0.34 11.43 5.81
CA GLY A 134 -1.41 10.68 6.49
C GLY A 134 -1.10 10.41 7.96
N ALA A 135 0.12 10.01 8.25
CA ALA A 135 0.59 9.77 9.61
C ALA A 135 0.62 11.07 10.44
N LEU A 136 1.10 12.17 9.87
CA LEU A 136 1.08 13.49 10.53
C LEU A 136 -0.34 13.97 10.81
N ALA A 137 -1.24 13.88 9.84
CA ALA A 137 -2.63 14.28 10.01
C ALA A 137 -3.33 13.48 11.11
N SER A 138 -3.09 12.17 11.14
CA SER A 138 -3.62 11.28 12.18
C SER A 138 -3.08 11.65 13.56
N SER A 139 -1.79 11.84 13.69
CA SER A 139 -1.15 12.23 14.98
C SER A 139 -1.67 13.57 15.47
N TRP A 140 -1.77 14.54 14.58
CA TRP A 140 -2.33 15.85 14.90
C TRP A 140 -3.78 15.76 15.37
N TYR A 141 -4.59 14.99 14.68
CA TYR A 141 -6.01 14.80 15.03
C TYR A 141 -6.15 14.16 16.42
N LEU A 142 -5.37 13.13 16.74
CA LEU A 142 -5.43 12.45 18.03
C LEU A 142 -4.95 13.35 19.15
N LEU A 143 -3.89 14.12 18.95
CA LEU A 143 -3.38 15.08 19.93
C LEU A 143 -4.37 16.21 20.19
N LYS A 144 -5.03 16.71 19.14
CA LYS A 144 -6.04 17.78 19.27
C LYS A 144 -7.34 17.31 19.90
N ALA A 145 -7.69 16.05 19.72
CA ALA A 145 -8.92 15.47 20.27
C ALA A 145 -8.81 15.10 21.77
N ASP A 146 -7.72 15.49 22.46
CA ASP A 146 -7.45 15.22 23.88
C ASP A 146 -7.60 13.73 24.24
N ARG A 147 -7.23 12.85 23.32
CA ARG A 147 -7.25 11.41 23.58
C ARG A 147 -6.01 10.88 24.30
N PHE A 148 -5.10 11.78 24.56
CA PHE A 148 -3.85 11.48 25.26
C PHE A 148 -3.65 12.40 26.46
#